data_bb96b5a600d305c75a7f1d9b862d93e5
#
_entry.id   bb96b5a600d305c75a7f1d9b862d93e5
#
_cell.length_a   1.000
_cell.length_b   1.000
_cell.length_c   1.000
_cell.angle_alpha   90.00
_cell.angle_beta   90.00
_cell.angle_gamma   90.00
#
_symmetry.space_group_name_H-M   'P 1'
#
loop_
_entity.id
_entity.type
_entity.pdbx_description
1 polymer ?
#
loop_
_entity_poly.entity_id
_entity_poly.type
_entity_poly.pdbx_seq_one_letter_code
_entity_poly.pdbx_strand_id
1 'polypeptide(L)'
;LKSNRTVALSKQDKAHGRFVRIDTLSWSDPTPVQAWIKGLDFPVLLYRQVFTNKDGSIGILYLACSDLDLYGDAIETIYQKRWKVELFHKTLQSHAALAKSPTKRVRTQSNHVFMALYAAFALERLRIKQRMKPFALRSKLYLKAIRHAFEELQRLKAA
;
A
#
# COMPACT_ATOMS: atom_id res chain seq x y z
N LEU A 1 -1.16 5.92 -12.16
CA LEU A 1 -2.13 6.73 -12.91
C LEU A 1 -3.21 5.83 -13.52
N LYS A 2 -4.39 6.40 -13.83
CA LYS A 2 -5.44 5.70 -14.60
C LYS A 2 -5.10 5.68 -16.08
N SER A 3 -5.46 4.63 -16.81
CA SER A 3 -5.20 4.47 -18.26
C SER A 3 -5.78 5.60 -19.14
N ASN A 4 -6.89 6.15 -18.73
CA ASN A 4 -7.57 7.25 -19.44
C ASN A 4 -6.99 8.65 -19.14
N ARG A 5 -5.91 8.75 -18.37
CA ARG A 5 -5.27 10.03 -18.08
C ARG A 5 -4.65 10.60 -19.36
N THR A 6 -4.77 11.92 -19.54
CA THR A 6 -4.19 12.61 -20.69
C THR A 6 -2.91 13.35 -20.31
N VAL A 7 -1.95 13.31 -21.21
CA VAL A 7 -0.62 13.92 -21.07
C VAL A 7 -0.17 14.58 -22.34
N ALA A 8 0.68 15.60 -22.24
CA ALA A 8 1.36 16.21 -23.37
C ALA A 8 2.80 15.69 -23.42
N LEU A 9 3.34 15.40 -24.61
CA LEU A 9 4.68 14.85 -24.79
C LEU A 9 5.77 15.91 -24.84
N SER A 10 5.38 17.19 -25.05
CA SER A 10 6.28 18.32 -25.03
C SER A 10 5.69 19.51 -24.26
N LYS A 11 6.56 20.43 -23.84
CA LYS A 11 6.14 21.69 -23.21
C LYS A 11 5.28 22.52 -24.18
N GLN A 12 5.58 22.46 -25.48
CA GLN A 12 4.83 23.15 -26.53
C GLN A 12 3.42 22.57 -26.68
N ASP A 13 3.28 21.23 -26.70
CA ASP A 13 1.98 20.57 -26.78
C ASP A 13 1.12 20.91 -25.55
N LYS A 14 1.75 20.96 -24.36
CA LYS A 14 1.06 21.42 -23.16
C LYS A 14 0.53 22.85 -23.32
N ALA A 15 1.34 23.76 -23.84
CA ALA A 15 0.96 25.17 -24.04
C ALA A 15 -0.17 25.32 -25.06
N HIS A 16 -0.19 24.48 -26.11
CA HIS A 16 -1.25 24.46 -27.13
C HIS A 16 -2.47 23.59 -26.76
N GLY A 17 -2.49 23.02 -25.56
CA GLY A 17 -3.60 22.16 -25.11
C GLY A 17 -3.68 20.80 -25.83
N ARG A 18 -2.61 20.36 -26.49
CA ARG A 18 -2.54 19.07 -27.19
C ARG A 18 -2.21 17.96 -26.21
N PHE A 19 -3.22 17.24 -25.78
CA PHE A 19 -3.09 16.13 -24.83
C PHE A 19 -3.53 14.82 -25.49
N VAL A 20 -2.74 13.76 -25.29
CA VAL A 20 -3.02 12.39 -25.73
C VAL A 20 -3.25 11.49 -24.53
N ARG A 21 -4.03 10.43 -24.70
CA ARG A 21 -4.27 9.47 -23.61
C ARG A 21 -3.01 8.61 -23.38
N ILE A 22 -2.76 8.24 -22.11
CA ILE A 22 -1.60 7.42 -21.73
C ILE A 22 -1.64 6.05 -22.41
N ASP A 23 -2.83 5.45 -22.54
CA ASP A 23 -2.99 4.12 -23.14
C ASP A 23 -2.76 4.08 -24.65
N THR A 24 -2.79 5.25 -25.33
CA THR A 24 -2.51 5.36 -26.77
C THR A 24 -1.05 5.70 -27.09
N LEU A 25 -0.20 5.88 -26.07
CA LEU A 25 1.20 6.19 -26.30
C LEU A 25 1.96 4.95 -26.83
N SER A 26 2.95 5.21 -27.69
CA SER A 26 3.94 4.18 -28.08
C SER A 26 4.92 3.97 -26.92
N TRP A 27 4.90 2.80 -26.35
CA TRP A 27 5.75 2.45 -25.23
C TRP A 27 6.94 1.59 -25.69
N SER A 28 8.14 2.02 -25.34
CA SER A 28 9.38 1.25 -25.54
C SER A 28 9.83 0.70 -24.19
N ASP A 29 9.11 -0.30 -23.67
CA ASP A 29 9.44 -0.90 -22.38
C ASP A 29 10.86 -1.47 -22.36
N PRO A 30 11.65 -1.26 -21.32
CA PRO A 30 11.36 -0.64 -20.02
C PRO A 30 11.68 0.86 -19.92
N THR A 31 11.76 1.59 -21.03
CA THR A 31 12.21 2.99 -21.05
C THR A 31 11.09 3.95 -20.62
N PRO A 32 11.29 4.78 -19.58
CA PRO A 32 10.34 5.81 -19.21
C PRO A 32 10.19 6.89 -20.26
N VAL A 33 9.01 7.47 -20.37
CA VAL A 33 8.69 8.58 -21.31
C VAL A 33 8.50 9.85 -20.50
N GLN A 34 9.20 10.93 -20.87
CA GLN A 34 8.97 12.24 -20.28
C GLN A 34 7.69 12.87 -20.81
N ALA A 35 6.84 13.35 -19.92
CA ALA A 35 5.56 13.93 -20.28
C ALA A 35 5.13 15.01 -19.29
N TRP A 36 4.13 15.80 -19.68
CA TRP A 36 3.47 16.83 -18.85
C TRP A 36 2.03 16.43 -18.57
N ILE A 37 1.69 16.34 -17.30
CA ILE A 37 0.31 16.06 -16.86
C ILE A 37 -0.45 17.39 -16.76
N LYS A 38 -1.70 17.40 -17.20
CA LYS A 38 -2.58 18.57 -17.04
C LYS A 38 -2.71 18.95 -15.56
N GLY A 39 -2.40 20.22 -15.24
CA GLY A 39 -2.44 20.74 -13.87
C GLY A 39 -1.12 20.64 -13.09
N LEU A 40 -0.04 20.10 -13.71
CA LEU A 40 1.31 20.15 -13.14
C LEU A 40 2.17 21.11 -13.95
N ASP A 41 3.00 21.92 -13.27
CA ASP A 41 3.86 22.91 -13.94
C ASP A 41 5.24 22.37 -14.31
N PHE A 42 5.56 21.15 -13.89
CA PHE A 42 6.81 20.46 -14.17
C PHE A 42 6.58 19.16 -14.96
N PRO A 43 7.57 18.68 -15.71
CA PRO A 43 7.52 17.38 -16.38
C PRO A 43 7.62 16.23 -15.40
N VAL A 44 7.16 15.07 -15.82
CA VAL A 44 7.29 13.81 -15.07
C VAL A 44 7.75 12.70 -16.01
N LEU A 45 8.43 11.70 -15.47
CA LEU A 45 8.64 10.43 -16.14
C LEU A 45 7.39 9.56 -15.99
N LEU A 46 6.91 9.06 -17.12
CA LEU A 46 5.87 8.02 -17.17
C LEU A 46 6.52 6.67 -17.43
N TYR A 47 6.16 5.70 -16.64
CA TYR A 47 6.63 4.33 -16.79
C TYR A 47 5.45 3.37 -16.88
N ARG A 48 5.48 2.45 -17.85
CA ARG A 48 4.47 1.40 -18.02
C ARG A 48 5.04 0.08 -17.51
N GLN A 49 4.39 -0.50 -16.54
CA GLN A 49 4.68 -1.84 -16.05
C GLN A 49 3.59 -2.80 -16.55
N VAL A 50 4.01 -3.84 -17.23
CA VAL A 50 3.15 -4.94 -17.68
C VAL A 50 3.42 -6.15 -16.81
N PHE A 51 2.38 -6.80 -16.30
CA PHE A 51 2.51 -7.99 -15.46
C PHE A 51 1.41 -9.01 -15.77
N THR A 52 1.69 -10.27 -15.52
CA THR A 52 0.71 -11.34 -15.65
C THR A 52 0.09 -11.65 -14.30
N ASN A 53 -1.23 -11.60 -14.22
CA ASN A 53 -1.99 -11.98 -13.04
C ASN A 53 -2.01 -13.51 -12.86
N LYS A 54 -2.44 -13.96 -11.68
CA LYS A 54 -2.54 -15.41 -11.36
C LYS A 54 -3.51 -16.19 -12.25
N ASP A 55 -4.50 -15.50 -12.80
CA ASP A 55 -5.49 -16.03 -13.73
C ASP A 55 -5.05 -16.01 -15.20
N GLY A 56 -3.79 -15.61 -15.47
CA GLY A 56 -3.21 -15.48 -16.80
C GLY A 56 -3.57 -14.18 -17.51
N SER A 57 -4.39 -13.30 -16.94
CA SER A 57 -4.68 -11.99 -17.53
C SER A 57 -3.50 -11.05 -17.45
N ILE A 58 -3.39 -10.14 -18.43
CA ILE A 58 -2.36 -9.12 -18.45
C ILE A 58 -2.85 -7.87 -17.70
N GLY A 59 -2.10 -7.46 -16.68
CA GLY A 59 -2.30 -6.21 -15.99
C GLY A 59 -1.32 -5.15 -16.48
N ILE A 60 -1.78 -3.91 -16.58
CA ILE A 60 -0.95 -2.75 -16.96
C ILE A 60 -1.06 -1.70 -15.86
N LEU A 61 0.09 -1.24 -15.39
CA LEU A 61 0.20 -0.19 -14.37
C LEU A 61 1.00 0.98 -14.94
N TYR A 62 0.41 2.18 -14.87
CA TYR A 62 1.08 3.41 -15.27
C TYR A 62 1.56 4.16 -14.04
N LEU A 63 2.87 4.34 -13.92
CA LEU A 63 3.52 5.08 -12.85
C LEU A 63 3.96 6.44 -13.35
N ALA A 64 4.02 7.42 -12.45
CA ALA A 64 4.58 8.73 -12.72
C ALA A 64 5.59 9.08 -11.62
N CYS A 65 6.75 9.59 -12.02
CA CYS A 65 7.80 10.05 -11.13
C CYS A 65 8.21 11.47 -11.48
N SER A 66 8.42 12.32 -10.47
CA SER A 66 8.90 13.70 -10.65
C SER A 66 10.41 13.80 -10.82
N ASP A 67 11.15 12.78 -10.45
CA ASP A 67 12.58 12.68 -10.69
C ASP A 67 12.81 12.19 -12.11
N LEU A 68 13.47 13.02 -12.94
CA LEU A 68 13.66 12.80 -14.37
C LEU A 68 14.91 11.95 -14.68
N ASP A 69 15.75 11.71 -13.69
CA ASP A 69 17.01 10.96 -13.86
C ASP A 69 16.86 9.47 -13.55
N LEU A 70 15.66 9.02 -13.20
CA LEU A 70 15.38 7.63 -12.83
C LEU A 70 15.11 6.74 -14.04
N TYR A 71 15.63 5.51 -13.98
CA TYR A 71 15.28 4.42 -14.89
C TYR A 71 14.04 3.66 -14.44
N GLY A 72 13.45 2.86 -15.34
CA GLY A 72 12.21 2.15 -15.11
C GLY A 72 12.21 1.21 -13.90
N ASP A 73 13.30 0.46 -13.70
CA ASP A 73 13.53 -0.45 -12.57
C ASP A 73 13.59 0.29 -11.21
N ALA A 74 14.20 1.48 -11.19
CA ALA A 74 14.23 2.33 -10.00
C ALA A 74 12.82 2.87 -9.66
N ILE A 75 12.05 3.30 -10.66
CA ILE A 75 10.66 3.75 -10.50
C ILE A 75 9.80 2.61 -9.93
N GLU A 76 9.96 1.39 -10.45
CA GLU A 76 9.26 0.20 -9.96
C GLU A 76 9.63 -0.10 -8.50
N THR A 77 10.92 -0.08 -8.16
CA THR A 77 11.42 -0.31 -6.80
C THR A 77 10.85 0.70 -5.81
N ILE A 78 10.82 1.98 -6.17
CA ILE A 78 10.23 3.03 -5.34
C ILE A 78 8.73 2.79 -5.15
N TYR A 79 8.02 2.43 -6.21
CA TYR A 79 6.60 2.11 -6.13
C TYR A 79 6.31 0.92 -5.22
N GLN A 80 7.10 -0.15 -5.31
CA GLN A 80 6.97 -1.31 -4.42
C GLN A 80 7.22 -0.95 -2.95
N LYS A 81 8.19 -0.07 -2.67
CA LYS A 81 8.43 0.43 -1.31
C LYS A 81 7.24 1.25 -0.80
N ARG A 82 6.66 2.12 -1.65
CA ARG A 82 5.46 2.87 -1.32
C ARG A 82 4.28 1.96 -1.01
N TRP A 83 4.09 0.90 -1.80
CA TRP A 83 3.03 -0.09 -1.57
C TRP A 83 3.13 -0.77 -0.20
N LYS A 84 4.33 -0.96 0.33
CA LYS A 84 4.53 -1.49 1.69
C LYS A 84 3.92 -0.59 2.77
N VAL A 85 3.89 0.72 2.56
CA VAL A 85 3.21 1.66 3.48
C VAL A 85 1.70 1.43 3.48
N GLU A 86 1.10 1.22 2.32
CA GLU A 86 -0.35 0.88 2.23
C GLU A 86 -0.67 -0.44 2.91
N LEU A 87 0.18 -1.46 2.73
CA LEU A 87 0.05 -2.73 3.44
C LEU A 87 0.18 -2.56 4.96
N PHE A 88 1.06 -1.69 5.43
CA PHE A 88 1.19 -1.36 6.84
C PHE A 88 -0.09 -0.72 7.38
N HIS A 89 -0.65 0.29 6.69
CA HIS A 89 -1.94 0.88 7.08
C HIS A 89 -3.07 -0.15 7.12
N LYS A 90 -3.14 -1.02 6.12
CA LYS A 90 -4.11 -2.13 6.10
C LYS A 90 -3.93 -3.07 7.29
N THR A 91 -2.69 -3.36 7.68
CA THR A 91 -2.37 -4.17 8.86
C THR A 91 -2.86 -3.49 10.14
N LEU A 92 -2.62 -2.18 10.30
CA LEU A 92 -3.12 -1.42 11.45
C LEU A 92 -4.64 -1.46 11.57
N GLN A 93 -5.35 -1.30 10.45
CA GLN A 93 -6.80 -1.35 10.42
C GLN A 93 -7.35 -2.75 10.72
N SER A 94 -6.76 -3.79 10.11
CA SER A 94 -7.27 -5.16 10.19
C SER A 94 -6.86 -5.90 11.47
N HIS A 95 -5.66 -5.64 11.99
CA HIS A 95 -5.09 -6.40 13.10
C HIS A 95 -4.97 -5.63 14.41
N ALA A 96 -4.86 -4.31 14.35
CA ALA A 96 -4.73 -3.45 15.52
C ALA A 96 -5.97 -2.57 15.77
N ALA A 97 -7.06 -2.80 15.05
CA ALA A 97 -8.34 -2.09 15.21
C ALA A 97 -8.23 -0.55 15.17
N LEU A 98 -7.29 0.00 14.38
CA LEU A 98 -7.01 1.43 14.31
C LEU A 98 -8.28 2.28 14.05
N ALA A 99 -9.16 1.81 13.17
CA ALA A 99 -10.39 2.52 12.80
C ALA A 99 -11.56 2.30 13.79
N LYS A 100 -11.38 1.51 14.85
CA LYS A 100 -12.45 1.13 15.78
C LYS A 100 -12.40 1.89 17.11
N SER A 101 -11.99 3.16 17.08
CA SER A 101 -12.03 3.97 18.30
C SER A 101 -13.48 4.18 18.77
N PRO A 102 -13.81 3.83 20.01
CA PRO A 102 -15.18 3.94 20.54
C PRO A 102 -15.55 5.38 20.91
N THR A 103 -14.65 6.34 20.77
CA THR A 103 -14.83 7.70 21.26
C THR A 103 -14.52 8.75 20.19
N LYS A 104 -15.20 9.90 20.30
CA LYS A 104 -14.99 11.07 19.44
C LYS A 104 -14.03 12.10 20.06
N ARG A 105 -13.60 11.92 21.32
CA ARG A 105 -12.67 12.85 21.98
C ARG A 105 -11.25 12.70 21.44
N VAL A 106 -10.64 13.79 21.01
CA VAL A 106 -9.29 13.82 20.39
C VAL A 106 -8.24 13.12 21.26
N ARG A 107 -8.19 13.42 22.56
CA ARG A 107 -7.20 12.78 23.47
C ARG A 107 -7.36 11.26 23.52
N THR A 108 -8.60 10.77 23.56
CA THR A 108 -8.84 9.32 23.61
C THR A 108 -8.58 8.65 22.26
N GLN A 109 -8.86 9.34 21.16
CA GLN A 109 -8.49 8.87 19.82
C GLN A 109 -6.98 8.78 19.67
N SER A 110 -6.22 9.79 20.13
CA SER A 110 -4.75 9.76 20.10
C SER A 110 -4.19 8.59 20.91
N ASN A 111 -4.71 8.32 22.10
CA ASN A 111 -4.32 7.17 22.90
C ASN A 111 -4.66 5.85 22.18
N HIS A 112 -5.82 5.76 21.55
CA HIS A 112 -6.21 4.58 20.78
C HIS A 112 -5.27 4.33 19.58
N VAL A 113 -4.93 5.38 18.83
CA VAL A 113 -3.95 5.30 17.73
C VAL A 113 -2.59 4.83 18.23
N PHE A 114 -2.10 5.40 19.34
CA PHE A 114 -0.85 4.97 19.95
C PHE A 114 -0.88 3.49 20.35
N MET A 115 -1.94 3.04 21.02
CA MET A 115 -2.10 1.65 21.42
C MET A 115 -2.22 0.70 20.23
N ALA A 116 -2.88 1.12 19.15
CA ALA A 116 -2.95 0.35 17.90
C ALA A 116 -1.58 0.19 17.23
N LEU A 117 -0.77 1.25 17.20
CA LEU A 117 0.60 1.22 16.70
C LEU A 117 1.48 0.31 17.57
N TYR A 118 1.39 0.44 18.88
CA TYR A 118 2.12 -0.41 19.83
C TYR A 118 1.77 -1.89 19.67
N ALA A 119 0.47 -2.21 19.58
CA ALA A 119 0.01 -3.58 19.36
C ALA A 119 0.52 -4.15 18.02
N ALA A 120 0.47 -3.36 16.94
CA ALA A 120 1.00 -3.77 15.64
C ALA A 120 2.51 -4.05 15.71
N PHE A 121 3.27 -3.18 16.38
CA PHE A 121 4.70 -3.37 16.58
C PHE A 121 5.01 -4.64 17.41
N ALA A 122 4.28 -4.85 18.50
CA ALA A 122 4.44 -6.02 19.35
C ALA A 122 4.14 -7.32 18.60
N LEU A 123 3.06 -7.34 17.80
CA LEU A 123 2.71 -8.48 16.95
C LEU A 123 3.76 -8.74 15.87
N GLU A 124 4.28 -7.69 15.24
CA GLU A 124 5.30 -7.84 14.19
C GLU A 124 6.61 -8.34 14.77
N ARG A 125 7.04 -7.83 15.93
CA ARG A 125 8.21 -8.34 16.67
C ARG A 125 8.06 -9.82 17.02
N LEU A 126 6.88 -10.22 17.49
CA LEU A 126 6.58 -11.62 17.82
C LEU A 126 6.57 -12.49 16.54
N ARG A 127 6.02 -12.00 15.46
CA ARG A 127 6.00 -12.65 14.14
C ARG A 127 7.40 -12.97 13.66
N ILE A 128 8.30 -11.99 13.72
CA ILE A 128 9.70 -12.14 13.32
C ILE A 128 10.39 -13.17 14.21
N LYS A 129 10.24 -13.04 15.52
CA LYS A 129 10.83 -13.97 16.48
C LYS A 129 10.38 -15.42 16.27
N GLN A 130 9.10 -15.62 15.95
CA GLN A 130 8.51 -16.95 15.74
C GLN A 130 8.63 -17.45 14.31
N ARG A 131 9.16 -16.64 13.36
CA ARG A 131 9.25 -16.94 11.92
C ARG A 131 7.91 -17.38 11.31
N MET A 132 6.81 -16.78 11.76
CA MET A 132 5.45 -17.13 11.35
C MET A 132 4.87 -16.12 10.37
N LYS A 133 3.90 -16.56 9.52
CA LYS A 133 3.07 -15.65 8.74
C LYS A 133 2.09 -14.90 9.65
N PRO A 134 1.70 -13.64 9.34
CA PRO A 134 0.82 -12.82 10.20
C PRO A 134 -0.50 -13.52 10.55
N PHE A 135 -1.12 -14.17 9.57
CA PHE A 135 -2.37 -14.92 9.77
C PHE A 135 -2.21 -16.11 10.73
N ALA A 136 -1.15 -16.91 10.55
CA ALA A 136 -0.88 -18.06 11.40
C ALA A 136 -0.59 -17.66 12.86
N LEU A 137 0.15 -16.54 13.06
CA LEU A 137 0.41 -16.01 14.40
C LEU A 137 -0.90 -15.59 15.08
N ARG A 138 -1.76 -14.85 14.38
CA ARG A 138 -3.06 -14.41 14.89
C ARG A 138 -3.94 -15.60 15.30
N SER A 139 -4.06 -16.60 14.43
CA SER A 139 -4.84 -17.81 14.72
C SER A 139 -4.29 -18.55 15.96
N LYS A 140 -2.97 -18.66 16.07
CA LYS A 140 -2.32 -19.30 17.23
C LYS A 140 -2.57 -18.55 18.54
N LEU A 141 -2.49 -17.21 18.51
CA LEU A 141 -2.80 -16.37 19.67
C LEU A 141 -4.26 -16.50 20.10
N TYR A 142 -5.16 -16.48 19.13
CA TYR A 142 -6.61 -16.62 19.37
C TYR A 142 -6.94 -17.97 20.02
N LEU A 143 -6.42 -19.07 19.46
CA LEU A 143 -6.60 -20.40 20.04
C LEU A 143 -6.05 -20.52 21.45
N LYS A 144 -4.88 -19.93 21.73
CA LYS A 144 -4.32 -19.92 23.10
C LYS A 144 -5.20 -19.13 24.07
N ALA A 145 -5.71 -17.97 23.65
CA ALA A 145 -6.60 -17.15 24.47
C ALA A 145 -7.90 -17.90 24.82
N ILE A 146 -8.50 -18.60 23.84
CA ILE A 146 -9.70 -19.41 24.05
C ILE A 146 -9.41 -20.54 25.01
N ARG A 147 -8.33 -21.30 24.83
CA ARG A 147 -7.96 -22.38 25.76
C ARG A 147 -7.81 -21.89 27.20
N HIS A 148 -7.06 -20.81 27.38
CA HIS A 148 -6.88 -20.22 28.71
C HIS A 148 -8.20 -19.77 29.34
N ALA A 149 -9.08 -19.13 28.56
CA ALA A 149 -10.41 -18.77 29.05
C ALA A 149 -11.24 -19.99 29.47
N PHE A 150 -11.15 -21.12 28.74
CA PHE A 150 -11.81 -22.38 29.13
C PHE A 150 -11.22 -22.97 30.41
N GLU A 151 -9.91 -22.98 30.57
CA GLU A 151 -9.24 -23.45 31.79
C GLU A 151 -9.67 -22.64 33.01
N GLU A 152 -9.74 -21.31 32.90
CA GLU A 152 -10.21 -20.45 33.97
C GLU A 152 -11.69 -20.69 34.32
N LEU A 153 -12.54 -20.87 33.31
CA LEU A 153 -13.95 -21.22 33.53
C LEU A 153 -14.13 -22.55 34.26
N GLN A 154 -13.30 -23.55 33.94
CA GLN A 154 -13.34 -24.83 34.67
C GLN A 154 -12.88 -24.69 36.12
N ARG A 155 -11.86 -23.89 36.39
CA ARG A 155 -11.40 -23.60 37.78
C ARG A 155 -12.52 -22.93 38.60
N LEU A 156 -13.19 -21.93 38.00
CA LEU A 156 -14.29 -21.23 38.66
C LEU A 156 -15.51 -22.11 38.93
N LYS A 157 -15.73 -23.16 38.11
CA LYS A 157 -16.81 -24.13 38.36
C LYS A 157 -16.48 -25.19 39.40
N ALA A 158 -15.19 -25.42 39.66
CA ALA A 158 -14.72 -26.40 40.64
C ALA A 158 -14.51 -25.79 42.05
N ALA A 159 -14.57 -24.47 42.17
CA ALA A 159 -14.52 -23.73 43.42
C ALA A 159 -15.92 -23.48 43.98
#